data_4bc1ccfa0f5de634f3f9c19558e9e9fc
#
_entry.id   4bc1ccfa0f5de634f3f9c19558e9e9fc
#
_cell.length_a   1.000
_cell.length_b   1.000
_cell.length_c   1.000
_cell.angle_alpha   90.00
_cell.angle_beta   90.00
_cell.angle_gamma   90.00
#
_symmetry.space_group_name_H-M   'P 1'
#
loop_
_entity.id
_entity.type
_entity.pdbx_description
1 polymer ?
#
loop_
_entity_poly.entity_id
_entity_poly.type
_entity_poly.pdbx_seq_one_letter_code
_entity_poly.pdbx_strand_id
1 'polypeptide(L)'
;MRETELNRQRVVFTPQEAARLPQDQPYAAYICHYDWAEGEHATLMHCHERLAEVLLILKGSGRYTVDLRRYEVAAGDVVLCSGGALHDEFPQADQPYQTLCVAIGNLAQADLPPYSLLS
;
A
#
# COMPACT_ATOMS: atom_id res chain seq x y z
N MET A 1 -6.86 -13.30 -9.23
CA MET A 1 -6.10 -14.45 -8.71
C MET A 1 -5.69 -14.20 -7.27
N ARG A 2 -5.77 -15.23 -6.44
CA ARG A 2 -5.31 -15.16 -5.04
C ARG A 2 -3.88 -15.65 -4.94
N GLU A 3 -3.02 -14.88 -4.25
CA GLU A 3 -1.65 -15.25 -3.95
C GLU A 3 -1.45 -15.26 -2.43
N THR A 4 -0.67 -16.22 -1.93
CA THR A 4 -0.35 -16.32 -0.51
C THR A 4 1.15 -16.55 -0.35
N GLU A 5 1.79 -15.70 0.44
CA GLU A 5 3.17 -15.83 0.88
C GLU A 5 3.19 -15.92 2.40
N LEU A 6 4.35 -16.16 3.00
CA LEU A 6 4.50 -16.44 4.43
C LEU A 6 3.73 -15.47 5.34
N ASN A 7 3.73 -14.20 5.02
CA ASN A 7 3.12 -13.14 5.86
C ASN A 7 2.22 -12.20 5.05
N ARG A 8 1.84 -12.60 3.84
CA ARG A 8 1.05 -11.77 2.95
C ARG A 8 -0.03 -12.59 2.26
N GLN A 9 -1.24 -12.06 2.29
CA GLN A 9 -2.35 -12.55 1.48
C GLN A 9 -2.72 -11.45 0.48
N ARG A 10 -2.88 -11.84 -0.77
CA ARG A 10 -3.08 -10.89 -1.84
C ARG A 10 -4.07 -11.42 -2.86
N VAL A 11 -4.96 -10.55 -3.32
CA VAL A 11 -5.84 -10.80 -4.46
C VAL A 11 -5.48 -9.78 -5.53
N VAL A 12 -5.12 -10.24 -6.71
CA VAL A 12 -4.72 -9.37 -7.81
C VAL A 12 -5.45 -9.75 -9.09
N PHE A 13 -5.61 -8.76 -9.98
CA PHE A 13 -6.01 -9.04 -11.35
C PHE A 13 -4.85 -9.64 -12.12
N THR A 14 -5.12 -10.68 -12.90
CA THR A 14 -4.16 -11.16 -13.89
C THR A 14 -4.05 -10.14 -15.03
N PRO A 15 -2.96 -10.17 -15.82
CA PRO A 15 -2.87 -9.31 -17.00
C PRO A 15 -4.06 -9.46 -17.96
N GLN A 16 -4.59 -10.67 -18.11
CA GLN A 16 -5.75 -10.94 -18.96
C GLN A 16 -7.03 -10.32 -18.39
N GLU A 17 -7.22 -10.42 -17.10
CA GLU A 17 -8.37 -9.81 -16.42
C GLU A 17 -8.30 -8.29 -16.49
N ALA A 18 -7.13 -7.72 -16.22
CA ALA A 18 -6.92 -6.27 -16.26
C ALA A 18 -7.18 -5.70 -17.66
N ALA A 19 -6.81 -6.43 -18.71
CA ALA A 19 -7.02 -6.00 -20.10
C ALA A 19 -8.48 -5.88 -20.50
N ARG A 20 -9.39 -6.51 -19.75
CA ARG A 20 -10.83 -6.46 -19.99
C ARG A 20 -11.52 -5.28 -19.31
N LEU A 21 -10.82 -4.56 -18.45
CA LEU A 21 -11.37 -3.45 -17.69
C LEU A 21 -11.40 -2.17 -18.54
N PRO A 22 -12.44 -1.32 -18.36
CA PRO A 22 -12.46 -0.01 -19.00
C PRO A 22 -11.24 0.81 -18.58
N GLN A 23 -10.58 1.45 -19.54
CA GLN A 23 -9.34 2.18 -19.30
C GLN A 23 -9.55 3.51 -18.58
N ASP A 24 -10.76 4.03 -18.59
CA ASP A 24 -11.13 5.32 -18.02
C ASP A 24 -11.82 5.20 -16.65
N GLN A 25 -11.97 3.99 -16.14
CA GLN A 25 -12.62 3.76 -14.84
C GLN A 25 -11.63 3.24 -13.80
N PRO A 26 -11.70 3.74 -12.56
CA PRO A 26 -10.90 3.19 -11.47
C PRO A 26 -11.25 1.73 -11.21
N TYR A 27 -10.27 0.95 -10.81
CA TYR A 27 -10.47 -0.43 -10.38
C TYR A 27 -9.49 -0.80 -9.28
N ALA A 28 -9.85 -1.76 -8.45
CA ALA A 28 -8.95 -2.29 -7.45
C ALA A 28 -7.97 -3.27 -8.11
N ALA A 29 -6.74 -2.82 -8.32
CA ALA A 29 -5.70 -3.62 -8.97
C ALA A 29 -5.27 -4.80 -8.09
N TYR A 30 -5.13 -4.57 -6.80
CA TYR A 30 -4.95 -5.63 -5.81
C TYR A 30 -5.43 -5.17 -4.43
N ILE A 31 -5.71 -6.17 -3.60
CA ILE A 31 -5.99 -6.00 -2.18
C ILE A 31 -5.01 -6.91 -1.44
N CYS A 32 -4.31 -6.37 -0.46
CA CYS A 32 -3.20 -7.04 0.18
C CYS A 32 -3.29 -6.91 1.69
N HIS A 33 -3.24 -8.02 2.39
CA HIS A 33 -3.11 -8.04 3.85
C HIS A 33 -1.72 -8.55 4.20
N TYR A 34 -0.99 -7.76 4.97
CA TYR A 34 0.31 -8.13 5.51
C TYR A 34 0.20 -8.35 6.99
N ASP A 35 0.79 -9.44 7.45
CA ASP A 35 0.99 -9.73 8.87
C ASP A 35 2.49 -9.87 9.08
N TRP A 36 3.10 -8.80 9.58
CA TRP A 36 4.54 -8.72 9.77
C TRP A 36 4.88 -9.29 11.14
N ALA A 37 5.62 -10.38 11.17
CA ALA A 37 6.14 -10.92 12.42
C ALA A 37 7.29 -10.03 12.93
N GLU A 38 7.52 -10.09 14.24
CA GLU A 38 8.62 -9.39 14.88
C GLU A 38 9.95 -9.72 14.20
N GLY A 39 10.73 -8.70 13.88
CA GLY A 39 12.04 -8.85 13.26
C GLY A 39 12.02 -9.02 11.75
N GLU A 40 10.87 -8.94 11.10
CA GLU A 40 10.79 -8.99 9.65
C GLU A 40 11.34 -7.71 9.00
N HIS A 41 11.80 -7.89 7.75
CA HIS A 41 12.40 -6.80 7.00
C HIS A 41 11.41 -5.75 6.57
N ALA A 42 11.87 -4.52 6.55
CA ALA A 42 11.13 -3.40 5.99
C ALA A 42 10.91 -3.56 4.48
N THR A 43 9.85 -2.94 3.99
CA THR A 43 9.66 -2.78 2.55
C THR A 43 10.61 -1.70 2.04
N LEU A 44 11.48 -2.06 1.11
CA LEU A 44 12.43 -1.13 0.53
C LEU A 44 11.73 -0.07 -0.31
N MET A 45 12.41 1.05 -0.51
CA MET A 45 11.88 2.15 -1.30
C MET A 45 11.56 1.71 -2.73
N HIS A 46 10.34 1.99 -3.16
CA HIS A 46 9.85 1.65 -4.50
C HIS A 46 8.73 2.61 -4.89
N CYS A 47 8.26 2.50 -6.13
CA CYS A 47 7.09 3.23 -6.59
C CYS A 47 6.27 2.37 -7.55
N HIS A 48 5.00 2.76 -7.71
CA HIS A 48 4.08 2.18 -8.68
C HIS A 48 3.60 3.30 -9.60
N GLU A 49 4.02 3.29 -10.86
CA GLU A 49 3.79 4.43 -11.77
C GLU A 49 2.32 4.74 -12.02
N ARG A 50 1.47 3.73 -12.05
CA ARG A 50 0.06 3.87 -12.45
C ARG A 50 -0.93 3.43 -11.39
N LEU A 51 -0.46 3.15 -10.20
CA LEU A 51 -1.31 2.71 -9.10
C LEU A 51 -1.24 3.71 -7.97
N ALA A 52 -2.40 4.11 -7.47
CA ALA A 52 -2.51 4.77 -6.18
C ALA A 52 -2.73 3.71 -5.12
N GLU A 53 -2.14 3.89 -3.95
CA GLU A 53 -2.31 2.94 -2.84
C GLU A 53 -2.95 3.62 -1.64
N VAL A 54 -3.87 2.90 -1.02
CA VAL A 54 -4.46 3.25 0.28
C VAL A 54 -4.04 2.18 1.26
N LEU A 55 -3.27 2.57 2.25
CA LEU A 55 -2.75 1.67 3.28
C LEU A 55 -3.38 2.00 4.62
N LEU A 56 -4.02 1.00 5.23
CA LEU A 56 -4.55 1.11 6.59
C LEU A 56 -3.65 0.33 7.53
N ILE A 57 -3.19 1.00 8.59
CA ILE A 57 -2.44 0.35 9.66
C ILE A 57 -3.46 -0.29 10.60
N LEU A 58 -3.47 -1.62 10.65
CA LEU A 58 -4.41 -2.37 11.47
C LEU A 58 -3.89 -2.61 12.88
N LYS A 59 -2.58 -2.80 13.02
CA LYS A 59 -1.96 -3.15 14.30
C LYS A 59 -0.51 -2.68 14.31
N GLY A 60 -0.05 -2.22 15.49
CA GLY A 60 1.34 -1.81 15.67
C GLY A 60 1.61 -0.39 15.23
N SER A 61 2.87 -0.07 15.11
CA SER A 61 3.35 1.24 14.68
C SER A 61 4.62 1.11 13.86
N GLY A 62 4.98 2.16 13.17
CA GLY A 62 6.17 2.17 12.35
C GLY A 62 6.44 3.53 11.74
N ARG A 63 7.30 3.54 10.76
CA ARG A 63 7.64 4.73 10.01
C ARG A 63 7.36 4.49 8.53
N TYR A 64 6.70 5.45 7.92
CA TYR A 64 6.39 5.43 6.50
C TYR A 64 7.04 6.64 5.84
N THR A 65 7.79 6.42 4.78
CA THR A 65 8.40 7.51 4.02
C THR A 65 7.72 7.59 2.67
N VAL A 66 7.23 8.78 2.33
CA VAL A 66 6.62 9.04 1.03
C VAL A 66 7.29 10.28 0.45
N ASP A 67 7.94 10.13 -0.70
CA ASP A 67 8.65 11.19 -1.41
C ASP A 67 9.55 12.02 -0.49
N LEU A 68 10.42 11.33 0.27
CA LEU A 68 11.40 11.91 1.20
C LEU A 68 10.80 12.52 2.47
N ARG A 69 9.49 12.45 2.66
CA ARG A 69 8.86 12.86 3.93
C ARG A 69 8.61 11.66 4.80
N ARG A 70 8.98 11.77 6.06
CA ARG A 70 8.77 10.73 7.07
C ARG A 70 7.53 10.99 7.88
N TYR A 71 6.78 9.92 8.10
CA TYR A 71 5.60 9.92 8.93
C TYR A 71 5.71 8.79 9.96
N GLU A 72 5.43 9.11 11.22
CA GLU A 72 5.19 8.10 12.22
C GLU A 72 3.74 7.63 12.06
N VAL A 73 3.55 6.32 11.97
CA VAL A 73 2.23 5.73 11.76
C VAL A 73 1.92 4.71 12.84
N ALA A 74 0.64 4.59 13.16
CA ALA A 74 0.15 3.65 14.16
C ALA A 74 -1.22 3.10 13.75
N ALA A 75 -1.69 2.10 14.48
CA ALA A 75 -3.00 1.50 14.22
C ALA A 75 -4.10 2.57 14.11
N GLY A 76 -4.89 2.50 13.07
CA GLY A 76 -5.94 3.47 12.73
C GLY A 76 -5.53 4.52 11.71
N ASP A 77 -4.23 4.70 11.45
CA ASP A 77 -3.78 5.64 10.44
C ASP A 77 -3.99 5.09 9.03
N VAL A 78 -4.25 6.00 8.09
CA VAL A 78 -4.39 5.71 6.67
C VAL A 78 -3.34 6.50 5.91
N VAL A 79 -2.55 5.82 5.08
CA VAL A 79 -1.55 6.43 4.22
C VAL A 79 -2.05 6.38 2.79
N LEU A 80 -2.03 7.52 2.11
CA LEU A 80 -2.38 7.61 0.69
C LEU A 80 -1.11 7.89 -0.11
N CYS A 81 -0.82 7.02 -1.06
CA CYS A 81 0.29 7.18 -1.98
C CYS A 81 -0.25 7.34 -3.40
N SER A 82 -0.02 8.50 -3.99
CA SER A 82 -0.36 8.72 -5.40
C SER A 82 0.55 7.91 -6.32
N GLY A 83 0.08 7.65 -7.52
CA GLY A 83 0.91 6.98 -8.53
C GLY A 83 2.23 7.73 -8.76
N GLY A 84 3.33 6.99 -8.82
CA GLY A 84 4.66 7.55 -8.99
C GLY A 84 5.36 8.01 -7.72
N ALA A 85 4.68 8.07 -6.59
CA ALA A 85 5.31 8.46 -5.33
C ALA A 85 6.28 7.37 -4.84
N LEU A 86 7.51 7.76 -4.56
CA LEU A 86 8.49 6.86 -3.93
C LEU A 86 8.11 6.65 -2.47
N HIS A 87 8.05 5.43 -2.02
CA HIS A 87 7.69 5.13 -0.63
C HIS A 87 8.43 3.91 -0.08
N ASP A 88 8.57 3.90 1.22
CA ASP A 88 9.06 2.75 1.98
C ASP A 88 8.30 2.63 3.31
N GLU A 89 8.44 1.47 3.93
CA GLU A 89 7.74 1.16 5.17
C GLU A 89 8.68 0.45 6.12
N PHE A 90 8.80 0.96 7.35
CA PHE A 90 9.65 0.42 8.39
C PHE A 90 8.82 0.15 9.66
N PRO A 91 8.32 -1.07 9.85
CA PRO A 91 7.63 -1.43 11.08
C PRO A 91 8.54 -1.31 12.30
N GLN A 92 7.95 -1.00 13.44
CA GLN A 92 8.63 -1.06 14.72
C GLN A 92 9.02 -2.53 15.02
N ALA A 93 10.30 -2.79 15.27
CA ALA A 93 10.86 -4.15 15.29
C ALA A 93 10.41 -5.02 16.46
N ASP A 94 9.93 -4.43 17.54
CA ASP A 94 9.63 -5.12 18.79
C ASP A 94 8.14 -5.41 19.02
N GLN A 95 7.33 -5.24 17.98
CA GLN A 95 5.88 -5.45 18.10
C GLN A 95 5.29 -5.98 16.80
N PRO A 96 4.15 -6.72 16.88
CA PRO A 96 3.43 -7.12 15.70
C PRO A 96 2.95 -5.92 14.89
N TYR A 97 2.95 -6.06 13.58
CA TYR A 97 2.54 -5.00 12.66
C TYR A 97 1.67 -5.62 11.56
N GLN A 98 0.49 -5.08 11.38
CA GLN A 98 -0.45 -5.57 10.37
C GLN A 98 -0.98 -4.42 9.55
N THR A 99 -1.05 -4.62 8.24
CA THR A 99 -1.57 -3.61 7.31
C THR A 99 -2.52 -4.23 6.30
N LEU A 100 -3.43 -3.39 5.82
CA LEU A 100 -4.30 -3.68 4.69
C LEU A 100 -4.04 -2.63 3.62
N CYS A 101 -3.70 -3.06 2.41
CA CYS A 101 -3.40 -2.18 1.30
C CYS A 101 -4.36 -2.45 0.13
N VAL A 102 -4.90 -1.38 -0.44
CA VAL A 102 -5.66 -1.45 -1.69
C VAL A 102 -4.94 -0.60 -2.73
N ALA A 103 -4.60 -1.20 -3.87
CA ALA A 103 -4.04 -0.48 -4.99
C ALA A 103 -5.14 -0.22 -6.02
N ILE A 104 -5.23 1.02 -6.47
CA ILE A 104 -6.26 1.47 -7.40
C ILE A 104 -5.60 1.89 -8.70
N GLY A 105 -6.01 1.26 -9.80
CA GLY A 105 -5.60 1.63 -11.14
C GLY A 105 -6.56 2.61 -11.80
N ASN A 106 -6.11 3.32 -12.80
CA ASN A 106 -6.89 4.29 -13.61
C ASN A 106 -7.52 5.41 -12.78
N LEU A 107 -6.97 5.70 -11.61
CA LEU A 107 -7.42 6.83 -10.81
C LEU A 107 -6.67 8.08 -11.28
N ALA A 108 -7.42 9.13 -11.62
CA ALA A 108 -6.82 10.39 -12.02
C ALA A 108 -6.05 10.98 -10.84
N GLN A 109 -4.77 11.29 -11.04
CA GLN A 109 -3.91 11.75 -9.93
C GLN A 109 -4.37 13.09 -9.34
N ALA A 110 -5.09 13.90 -10.12
CA ALA A 110 -5.66 15.15 -9.63
C ALA A 110 -6.72 14.95 -8.54
N ASP A 111 -7.29 13.74 -8.46
CA ASP A 111 -8.30 13.41 -7.46
C ASP A 111 -7.73 13.07 -6.09
N LEU A 112 -6.41 12.85 -6.02
CA LEU A 112 -5.74 12.54 -4.77
C LEU A 112 -4.65 13.57 -4.48
N PRO A 113 -4.63 14.14 -3.28
CA PRO A 113 -3.49 14.95 -2.88
C PRO A 113 -2.25 14.06 -2.79
N PRO A 114 -1.08 14.51 -3.25
CA PRO A 114 0.15 13.76 -3.09
C PRO A 114 0.52 13.67 -1.61
N TYR A 115 0.99 12.49 -1.20
CA TYR A 115 1.61 12.28 0.11
C TYR A 115 0.71 12.63 1.29
N SER A 116 -0.52 12.13 1.28
CA SER A 116 -1.45 12.39 2.37
C SER A 116 -1.41 11.28 3.41
N LEU A 117 -1.37 11.69 4.67
CA LEU A 117 -1.56 10.82 5.81
C LEU A 117 -2.86 11.22 6.49
N LEU A 118 -3.73 10.25 6.71
CA LEU A 118 -4.99 10.43 7.43
C LEU A 118 -5.00 9.51 8.66
N SER A 119 -5.39 10.06 9.75
CA SER A 119 -5.49 9.32 11.02
C SER A 119 -6.92 9.36 11.57
#